data_d1f78f9cec0a8e64c7de2e2f5bae31fe
#
_entry.id   d1f78f9cec0a8e64c7de2e2f5bae31fe
#
_cell.length_a   1.000
_cell.length_b   1.000
_cell.length_c   1.000
_cell.angle_alpha   90.00
_cell.angle_beta   90.00
_cell.angle_gamma   90.00
#
_symmetry.space_group_name_H-M   'P 1'
#
loop_
_entity.id
_entity.type
_entity.pdbx_description
1 polymer ?
#
loop_
_entity_poly.entity_id
_entity_poly.type
_entity_poly.pdbx_seq_one_letter_code
_entity_poly.pdbx_strand_id
1 'polypeptide(L)'
;MKTLNDYLAMSYRMEIVEDKDEGGYVVSYPELPGCITCGETIERAVENAADAKKAWLEAALEEGIEIHEPGSLEEYSGQFKIRMPRSLHRDLAEHSKKEGISMNQYCIYLLSKNDALLVK
;
A
#
# COMPACT_ATOMS: atom_id res chain seq x y z
N MET A 1 -8.04 4.63 23.59
CA MET A 1 -7.17 3.86 22.70
C MET A 1 -7.89 2.63 22.15
N LYS A 2 -7.83 2.43 20.83
CA LYS A 2 -8.51 1.29 20.21
C LYS A 2 -7.74 -0.01 20.44
N THR A 3 -8.50 -1.08 20.66
CA THR A 3 -7.94 -2.42 20.87
C THR A 3 -7.98 -3.21 19.57
N LEU A 4 -7.34 -4.38 19.60
CA LEU A 4 -7.38 -5.31 18.45
C LEU A 4 -8.84 -5.62 18.05
N ASN A 5 -9.70 -5.88 19.04
CA ASN A 5 -11.11 -6.19 18.75
C ASN A 5 -11.83 -5.02 18.08
N ASP A 6 -11.49 -3.78 18.45
CA ASP A 6 -12.07 -2.60 17.82
C ASP A 6 -11.74 -2.57 16.33
N TYR A 7 -10.46 -2.81 15.98
CA TYR A 7 -10.04 -2.85 14.58
C TYR A 7 -10.62 -4.04 13.80
N LEU A 8 -10.69 -5.20 14.44
CA LEU A 8 -11.26 -6.39 13.80
C LEU A 8 -12.73 -6.23 13.47
N ALA A 9 -13.44 -5.41 14.24
CA ALA A 9 -14.85 -5.12 14.00
C ALA A 9 -15.09 -4.15 12.85
N MET A 10 -14.05 -3.45 12.39
CA MET A 10 -14.16 -2.50 11.28
C MET A 10 -14.17 -3.20 9.94
N SER A 11 -14.87 -2.62 8.97
CA SER A 11 -14.99 -3.17 7.62
C SER A 11 -13.89 -2.61 6.72
N TYR A 12 -12.74 -3.27 6.71
CA TYR A 12 -11.63 -2.89 5.82
C TYR A 12 -11.90 -3.36 4.40
N ARG A 13 -11.52 -2.51 3.45
CA ARG A 13 -11.64 -2.85 2.04
C ARG A 13 -10.69 -3.99 1.69
N MET A 14 -11.19 -4.97 0.96
CA MET A 14 -10.44 -6.13 0.52
C MET A 14 -10.38 -6.14 -1.00
N GLU A 15 -9.19 -6.31 -1.55
CA GLU A 15 -9.02 -6.47 -2.99
C GLU A 15 -8.59 -7.89 -3.29
N ILE A 16 -9.31 -8.54 -4.22
CA ILE A 16 -9.02 -9.91 -4.65
C ILE A 16 -8.65 -9.88 -6.12
N VAL A 17 -7.49 -10.41 -6.45
CA VAL A 17 -7.00 -10.46 -7.83
C VAL A 17 -6.59 -11.89 -8.17
N GLU A 18 -7.03 -12.37 -9.34
CA GLU A 18 -6.64 -13.67 -9.82
C GLU A 18 -5.17 -13.64 -10.27
N ASP A 19 -4.38 -14.59 -9.79
CA ASP A 19 -2.98 -14.73 -10.20
C ASP A 19 -2.91 -15.68 -11.39
N LYS A 20 -2.78 -15.14 -12.59
CA LYS A 20 -2.76 -15.92 -13.82
C LYS A 20 -1.43 -16.61 -14.06
N ASP A 21 -0.36 -16.16 -13.43
CA ASP A 21 0.97 -16.73 -13.63
C ASP A 21 1.19 -17.98 -12.78
N GLU A 22 0.84 -17.91 -11.50
CA GLU A 22 1.03 -19.02 -10.58
C GLU A 22 -0.25 -19.76 -10.21
N GLY A 23 -1.38 -19.20 -10.60
CA GLY A 23 -2.69 -19.73 -10.23
C GLY A 23 -3.14 -19.23 -8.87
N GLY A 24 -4.44 -19.40 -8.59
CA GLY A 24 -5.01 -18.97 -7.33
C GLY A 24 -5.37 -17.49 -7.30
N TYR A 25 -5.48 -16.95 -6.10
CA TYR A 25 -5.94 -15.58 -5.87
C TYR A 25 -5.08 -14.88 -4.83
N VAL A 26 -4.86 -13.59 -5.05
CA VAL A 26 -4.13 -12.72 -4.11
C VAL A 26 -5.15 -11.80 -3.46
N VAL A 27 -5.09 -11.68 -2.14
CA VAL A 27 -5.96 -10.79 -1.38
C VAL A 27 -5.10 -9.78 -0.62
N SER A 28 -5.49 -8.51 -0.69
CA SER A 28 -4.82 -7.44 0.03
C SER A 28 -5.82 -6.50 0.68
N TYR A 29 -5.34 -5.81 1.72
CA TYR A 29 -6.09 -4.74 2.39
C TYR A 29 -5.35 -3.43 2.14
N PRO A 30 -5.86 -2.58 1.22
CA PRO A 30 -5.15 -1.33 0.86
C PRO A 30 -4.84 -0.39 2.01
N GLU A 31 -5.72 -0.30 3.02
CA GLU A 31 -5.49 0.56 4.18
C GLU A 31 -4.49 -0.02 5.18
N LEU A 32 -4.09 -1.29 5.02
CA LEU A 32 -3.11 -1.95 5.88
C LEU A 32 -1.88 -2.32 5.06
N PRO A 33 -0.89 -1.40 4.97
CA PRO A 33 0.27 -1.60 4.07
C PRO A 33 1.02 -2.89 4.33
N GLY A 34 1.19 -3.67 3.27
CA GLY A 34 1.88 -4.95 3.36
C GLY A 34 1.02 -6.12 3.82
N CYS A 35 -0.26 -5.89 4.11
CA CYS A 35 -1.18 -6.97 4.48
C CYS A 35 -1.69 -7.65 3.23
N ILE A 36 -0.95 -8.64 2.75
CA ILE A 36 -1.22 -9.38 1.52
C ILE A 36 -1.09 -10.87 1.80
N THR A 37 -2.00 -11.65 1.21
CA THR A 37 -1.92 -13.10 1.28
C THR A 37 -2.48 -13.72 -0.01
N CYS A 38 -2.47 -15.02 -0.11
CA CYS A 38 -2.97 -15.73 -1.28
C CYS A 38 -3.62 -17.06 -0.88
N GLY A 39 -4.32 -17.66 -1.82
CA GLY A 39 -4.92 -18.96 -1.65
C GLY A 39 -5.27 -19.56 -3.01
N GLU A 40 -5.39 -20.88 -3.09
CA GLU A 40 -5.70 -21.57 -4.33
C GLU A 40 -7.11 -21.29 -4.85
N THR A 41 -8.05 -21.05 -3.92
CA THR A 41 -9.44 -20.69 -4.24
C THR A 41 -9.77 -19.36 -3.58
N ILE A 42 -10.85 -18.72 -4.02
CA ILE A 42 -11.32 -17.48 -3.41
C ILE A 42 -11.63 -17.70 -1.94
N GLU A 43 -12.29 -18.79 -1.59
CA GLU A 43 -12.64 -19.10 -0.20
C GLU A 43 -11.41 -19.24 0.67
N ARG A 44 -10.39 -19.98 0.18
CA ARG A 44 -9.15 -20.14 0.92
C ARG A 44 -8.38 -18.82 1.05
N ALA A 45 -8.35 -18.06 -0.01
CA ALA A 45 -7.68 -16.75 0.01
C ALA A 45 -8.32 -15.80 1.03
N VAL A 46 -9.66 -15.80 1.12
CA VAL A 46 -10.39 -14.96 2.08
C VAL A 46 -10.15 -15.45 3.52
N GLU A 47 -10.11 -16.75 3.76
CA GLU A 47 -9.77 -17.30 5.07
C GLU A 47 -8.36 -16.90 5.49
N ASN A 48 -7.41 -17.03 4.58
CA ASN A 48 -6.02 -16.63 4.82
C ASN A 48 -5.92 -15.12 5.06
N ALA A 49 -6.74 -14.33 4.36
CA ALA A 49 -6.78 -12.88 4.53
C ALA A 49 -7.24 -12.48 5.94
N ALA A 50 -8.22 -13.19 6.49
CA ALA A 50 -8.68 -12.93 7.85
C ALA A 50 -7.56 -13.14 8.86
N ASP A 51 -6.81 -14.23 8.71
CA ASP A 51 -5.66 -14.52 9.56
C ASP A 51 -4.55 -13.49 9.39
N ALA A 52 -4.27 -13.11 8.15
CA ALA A 52 -3.23 -12.12 7.83
C ALA A 52 -3.58 -10.75 8.42
N LYS A 53 -4.85 -10.34 8.33
CA LYS A 53 -5.31 -9.07 8.90
C LYS A 53 -5.12 -9.06 10.41
N LYS A 54 -5.51 -10.14 11.08
CA LYS A 54 -5.37 -10.24 12.53
C LYS A 54 -3.89 -10.16 12.93
N ALA A 55 -3.03 -10.91 12.28
CA ALA A 55 -1.59 -10.90 12.55
C ALA A 55 -0.98 -9.52 12.31
N TRP A 56 -1.37 -8.87 11.22
CA TRP A 56 -0.89 -7.53 10.88
C TRP A 56 -1.28 -6.52 11.95
N LEU A 57 -2.56 -6.55 12.38
CA LEU A 57 -3.07 -5.62 13.39
C LEU A 57 -2.41 -5.85 14.76
N GLU A 58 -2.21 -7.12 15.14
CA GLU A 58 -1.51 -7.45 16.38
C GLU A 58 -0.09 -6.90 16.38
N ALA A 59 0.64 -7.11 15.29
CA ALA A 59 2.01 -6.61 15.15
C ALA A 59 2.06 -5.09 15.17
N ALA A 60 1.14 -4.43 14.47
CA ALA A 60 1.08 -2.98 14.43
C ALA A 60 0.81 -2.37 15.81
N LEU A 61 -0.09 -2.97 16.58
CA LEU A 61 -0.39 -2.51 17.93
C LEU A 61 0.81 -2.70 18.87
N GLU A 62 1.52 -3.82 18.75
CA GLU A 62 2.71 -4.08 19.56
C GLU A 62 3.84 -3.10 19.26
N GLU A 63 4.04 -2.79 17.99
CA GLU A 63 5.12 -1.91 17.55
C GLU A 63 4.77 -0.42 17.58
N GLY A 64 3.52 -0.09 17.87
CA GLY A 64 3.07 1.30 17.90
C GLY A 64 2.98 1.94 16.52
N ILE A 65 2.78 1.12 15.49
CA ILE A 65 2.60 1.60 14.12
C ILE A 65 1.21 2.19 13.97
N GLU A 66 1.10 3.31 13.26
CA GLU A 66 -0.19 3.93 12.97
C GLU A 66 -1.05 2.99 12.14
N ILE A 67 -2.28 2.75 12.59
CA ILE A 67 -3.24 1.91 11.87
C ILE A 67 -4.31 2.80 11.25
N HIS A 68 -4.40 2.77 9.92
CA HIS A 68 -5.43 3.53 9.20
C HIS A 68 -6.79 2.86 9.35
N GLU A 69 -7.81 3.67 9.58
CA GLU A 69 -9.18 3.18 9.65
C GLU A 69 -9.76 3.01 8.24
N PRO A 70 -10.79 2.14 8.08
CA PRO A 70 -11.44 1.95 6.78
C PRO A 70 -11.92 3.26 6.19
N GLY A 71 -11.69 3.46 4.90
CA GLY A 71 -12.10 4.67 4.20
C GLY A 71 -11.23 5.89 4.44
N SER A 72 -10.19 5.79 5.26
CA SER A 72 -9.33 6.93 5.57
C SER A 72 -8.56 7.46 4.38
N LEU A 73 -8.40 6.66 3.33
CA LEU A 73 -7.68 7.03 2.11
C LEU A 73 -8.62 7.39 0.95
N GLU A 74 -9.92 7.29 1.12
CA GLU A 74 -10.90 7.52 0.05
C GLU A 74 -10.89 8.94 -0.51
N GLU A 75 -10.52 9.92 0.28
CA GLU A 75 -10.43 11.33 -0.15
C GLU A 75 -9.27 11.56 -1.11
N TYR A 76 -8.36 10.61 -1.20
CA TYR A 76 -7.14 10.75 -2.01
C TYR A 76 -7.18 9.84 -3.22
N SER A 77 -7.09 10.45 -4.40
CA SER A 77 -7.17 9.71 -5.67
C SER A 77 -5.87 8.98 -6.02
N GLY A 78 -4.77 9.36 -5.40
CA GLY A 78 -3.44 8.91 -5.81
C GLY A 78 -2.90 9.68 -7.01
N GLN A 79 -3.59 10.74 -7.41
CA GLN A 79 -3.18 11.58 -8.54
C GLN A 79 -3.24 13.05 -8.17
N PHE A 80 -2.20 13.77 -8.55
CA PHE A 80 -2.20 15.23 -8.50
C PHE A 80 -1.17 15.74 -9.49
N LYS A 81 -1.26 17.02 -9.82
CA LYS A 81 -0.42 17.61 -10.85
C LYS A 81 0.59 18.55 -10.24
N ILE A 82 1.85 18.41 -10.64
CA ILE A 82 2.92 19.31 -10.24
C ILE A 82 3.41 20.08 -11.48
N ARG A 83 3.52 21.39 -11.34
CA ARG A 83 4.18 22.21 -12.34
C ARG A 83 5.57 22.55 -11.82
N MET A 84 6.57 22.41 -12.66
CA MET A 84 7.96 22.59 -12.26
C MET A 84 8.75 23.30 -13.36
N PRO A 85 9.93 23.83 -13.03
CA PRO A 85 10.80 24.40 -14.06
C PRO A 85 11.17 23.36 -15.10
N ARG A 86 11.31 23.78 -16.35
CA ARG A 86 11.65 22.88 -17.45
C ARG A 86 12.96 22.13 -17.22
N SER A 87 13.93 22.81 -16.61
CA SER A 87 15.23 22.19 -16.29
C SER A 87 15.08 21.02 -15.33
N LEU A 88 14.25 21.14 -14.31
CA LEU A 88 13.99 20.05 -13.39
C LEU A 88 13.27 18.89 -14.08
N HIS A 89 12.29 19.19 -14.94
CA HIS A 89 11.60 18.15 -15.71
C HIS A 89 12.58 17.37 -16.58
N ARG A 90 13.49 18.06 -17.26
CA ARG A 90 14.52 17.43 -18.08
C ARG A 90 15.42 16.53 -17.22
N ASP A 91 15.88 17.03 -16.07
CA ASP A 91 16.76 16.27 -15.19
C ASP A 91 16.08 14.99 -14.68
N LEU A 92 14.82 15.08 -14.29
CA LEU A 92 14.06 13.92 -13.84
C LEU A 92 13.91 12.90 -14.97
N ALA A 93 13.62 13.36 -16.18
CA ALA A 93 13.48 12.49 -17.34
C ALA A 93 14.80 11.79 -17.67
N GLU A 94 15.92 12.51 -17.64
CA GLU A 94 17.23 11.92 -17.91
C GLU A 94 17.66 10.93 -16.84
N HIS A 95 17.45 11.27 -15.56
CA HIS A 95 17.80 10.39 -14.45
C HIS A 95 16.98 9.11 -14.43
N SER A 96 15.67 9.21 -14.69
CA SER A 96 14.83 8.01 -14.75
C SER A 96 15.26 7.08 -15.89
N LYS A 97 15.69 7.65 -17.01
CA LYS A 97 16.18 6.89 -18.16
C LYS A 97 17.45 6.12 -17.81
N LYS A 98 18.36 6.76 -17.07
CA LYS A 98 19.60 6.11 -16.60
C LYS A 98 19.30 4.96 -15.65
N GLU A 99 18.29 5.13 -14.80
CA GLU A 99 17.88 4.09 -13.84
C GLU A 99 17.06 2.98 -14.50
N GLY A 100 16.63 3.16 -15.75
CA GLY A 100 15.86 2.16 -16.46
C GLY A 100 14.40 2.03 -15.98
N ILE A 101 13.86 3.08 -15.38
CA ILE A 101 12.48 3.11 -14.89
C ILE A 101 11.73 4.30 -15.49
N SER A 102 10.40 4.30 -15.37
CA SER A 102 9.61 5.43 -15.85
C SER A 102 9.85 6.68 -15.00
N MET A 103 9.63 7.85 -15.59
CA MET A 103 9.73 9.10 -14.84
C MET A 103 8.76 9.11 -13.66
N ASN A 104 7.57 8.55 -13.85
CA ASN A 104 6.57 8.44 -12.80
C ASN A 104 7.08 7.60 -11.61
N GLN A 105 7.66 6.44 -11.89
CA GLN A 105 8.24 5.58 -10.86
C GLN A 105 9.41 6.26 -10.14
N TYR A 106 10.24 6.94 -10.91
CA TYR A 106 11.38 7.66 -10.35
C TYR A 106 10.93 8.77 -9.40
N CYS A 107 9.91 9.54 -9.80
CA CYS A 107 9.34 10.59 -8.96
C CYS A 107 8.72 10.03 -7.69
N ILE A 108 8.00 8.91 -7.78
CA ILE A 108 7.42 8.24 -6.60
C ILE A 108 8.53 7.84 -5.62
N TYR A 109 9.62 7.28 -6.14
CA TYR A 109 10.77 6.89 -5.33
C TYR A 109 11.36 8.09 -4.58
N LEU A 110 11.63 9.18 -5.30
CA LEU A 110 12.22 10.39 -4.71
C LEU A 110 11.30 11.02 -3.66
N LEU A 111 10.02 11.15 -3.97
CA LEU A 111 9.05 11.73 -3.04
C LEU A 111 8.90 10.88 -1.78
N SER A 112 8.79 9.56 -1.94
CA SER A 112 8.67 8.65 -0.82
C SER A 112 9.88 8.70 0.10
N LYS A 113 11.07 8.72 -0.49
CA LYS A 113 12.32 8.77 0.26
C LYS A 113 12.44 10.06 1.06
N ASN A 114 12.19 11.20 0.41
CA ASN A 114 12.32 12.49 1.07
C ASN A 114 11.23 12.74 2.10
N ASP A 115 10.02 12.32 1.82
CA ASP A 115 8.91 12.44 2.77
C ASP A 115 9.20 11.63 4.04
N ALA A 116 9.70 10.41 3.88
CA ALA A 116 10.06 9.56 5.01
C ALA A 116 11.18 10.16 5.87
N LEU A 117 12.11 10.91 5.26
CA LEU A 117 13.19 11.57 6.00
C LEU A 117 12.71 12.77 6.81
N LEU A 118 11.63 13.43 6.38
CA LEU A 118 11.09 14.61 7.05
C LEU A 118 10.12 14.26 8.18
N VAL A 119 9.48 13.11 8.07
CA VAL A 119 8.51 12.64 9.08
C VAL A 119 9.23 11.77 10.10
N LYS A 120 9.43 12.30 11.27
CA LYS A 120 10.10 11.58 12.36
C LYS A 120 9.24 11.56 13.62
#